data_b97bc86fe7daac31f71fbd4c48fc9d5b
#
_entry.id   b97bc86fe7daac31f71fbd4c48fc9d5b
#
_cell.length_a   1.000
_cell.length_b   1.000
_cell.length_c   1.000
_cell.angle_alpha   90.00
_cell.angle_beta   90.00
_cell.angle_gamma   90.00
#
_symmetry.space_group_name_H-M   'P 1'
#
loop_
_entity.id
_entity.type
_entity.pdbx_description
1 polymer ?
#
loop_
_entity_poly.entity_id
_entity_poly.type
_entity_poly.pdbx_seq_one_letter_code
_entity_poly.pdbx_strand_id
1 'polypeptide(L)'
;MPDFTRDETMDDVLSEMARESGEPERPEGDPEVPVGEHVRTFRETLGMTVQQFAERTGFSAALLTQIENRMVSPSLGTLVKIANTFGTTVSSFIGGKEEREFSIVRKEDRTTVSRVGLKEGGKSTYTYESLGAGKAGRKMEPFLVRLQPLSESPTARSVHDGEEFLYVLSGKVTVCLGNLSDILEEGDSVYYNSTIPHHVHSADEREALILAVIYAGA
;
A
#
# COMPACT_ATOMS: atom_id res chain seq x y z
N MET A 1 51.99 20.12 -28.65
CA MET A 1 51.32 18.87 -28.94
C MET A 1 50.97 18.23 -27.60
N PRO A 2 49.72 18.19 -27.18
CA PRO A 2 49.35 17.43 -25.99
C PRO A 2 49.22 15.96 -26.36
N ASP A 3 49.81 15.15 -25.53
CA ASP A 3 49.87 13.70 -25.59
C ASP A 3 48.52 13.10 -25.22
N PHE A 4 47.83 12.49 -26.17
CA PHE A 4 46.60 11.72 -25.95
C PHE A 4 46.99 10.27 -25.75
N THR A 5 47.14 9.84 -24.49
CA THR A 5 47.26 8.45 -24.13
C THR A 5 46.34 8.16 -22.95
N ARG A 6 45.15 7.79 -23.23
CA ARG A 6 44.43 6.74 -22.48
C ARG A 6 43.23 6.28 -23.29
N ASP A 7 43.31 5.05 -23.71
CA ASP A 7 42.25 4.29 -24.33
C ASP A 7 41.24 3.97 -23.19
N GLU A 8 40.27 4.88 -22.98
CA GLU A 8 39.13 4.61 -22.10
C GLU A 8 38.22 3.66 -22.85
N THR A 9 38.11 2.43 -22.34
CA THR A 9 37.23 1.44 -22.93
C THR A 9 35.76 1.79 -22.64
N MET A 10 34.84 1.36 -23.48
CA MET A 10 33.40 1.54 -23.30
C MET A 10 32.95 1.02 -21.93
N ASP A 11 33.65 0.02 -21.38
CA ASP A 11 33.41 -0.54 -20.05
C ASP A 11 33.76 0.44 -18.91
N ASP A 12 34.81 1.29 -19.08
CA ASP A 12 35.17 2.30 -18.11
C ASP A 12 34.11 3.41 -18.05
N VAL A 13 33.60 3.84 -19.22
CA VAL A 13 32.52 4.84 -19.32
C VAL A 13 31.22 4.30 -18.73
N LEU A 14 30.87 3.05 -19.00
CA LEU A 14 29.67 2.41 -18.43
C LEU A 14 29.81 2.19 -16.91
N SER A 15 31.00 1.89 -16.42
CA SER A 15 31.27 1.78 -14.98
C SER A 15 31.20 3.13 -14.26
N GLU A 16 31.60 4.22 -14.91
CA GLU A 16 31.53 5.57 -14.33
C GLU A 16 30.09 6.09 -14.35
N MET A 17 29.33 5.86 -15.42
CA MET A 17 27.89 6.15 -15.50
C MET A 17 27.07 5.33 -14.49
N ALA A 18 27.49 4.08 -14.21
CA ALA A 18 26.85 3.25 -13.18
C ALA A 18 27.18 3.71 -11.75
N ARG A 19 28.29 4.39 -11.54
CA ARG A 19 28.67 5.00 -10.24
C ARG A 19 28.00 6.35 -10.02
N GLU A 20 27.68 7.10 -11.07
CA GLU A 20 26.92 8.35 -10.99
C GLU A 20 25.41 8.13 -10.89
N SER A 21 24.90 6.98 -11.33
CA SER A 21 23.53 6.53 -11.05
C SER A 21 23.43 5.90 -9.66
N GLY A 22 24.01 6.53 -8.65
CA GLY A 22 23.71 6.22 -7.26
C GLY A 22 22.20 6.26 -7.10
N GLU A 23 21.58 5.12 -6.80
CA GLU A 23 20.20 5.13 -6.31
C GLU A 23 20.13 6.19 -5.23
N PRO A 24 19.20 7.15 -5.30
CA PRO A 24 19.09 8.13 -4.25
C PRO A 24 18.92 7.35 -2.95
N GLU A 25 19.93 7.43 -2.05
CA GLU A 25 19.78 6.94 -0.69
C GLU A 25 18.48 7.52 -0.18
N ARG A 26 17.49 6.65 0.10
CA ARG A 26 16.25 7.11 0.74
C ARG A 26 16.67 7.80 2.03
N PRO A 27 16.25 9.04 2.27
CA PRO A 27 16.54 9.65 3.54
C PRO A 27 15.99 8.71 4.62
N GLU A 28 16.85 8.29 5.53
CA GLU A 28 16.47 7.56 6.73
C GLU A 28 15.45 8.42 7.46
N GLY A 29 14.16 7.99 7.47
CA GLY A 29 13.10 8.62 8.22
C GLY A 29 12.15 9.52 7.45
N ASP A 30 11.54 9.02 6.36
CA ASP A 30 10.23 9.54 5.96
C ASP A 30 9.28 9.41 7.15
N PRO A 31 8.64 10.51 7.61
CA PRO A 31 7.77 10.45 8.78
C PRO A 31 6.66 9.44 8.50
N GLU A 32 6.68 8.35 9.26
CA GLU A 32 5.65 7.31 9.17
C GLU A 32 4.29 7.96 9.41
N VAL A 33 3.38 7.81 8.44
CA VAL A 33 2.03 8.36 8.56
C VAL A 33 1.36 7.76 9.78
N PRO A 34 0.92 8.57 10.74
CA PRO A 34 0.32 8.08 11.98
C PRO A 34 -1.12 7.57 11.75
N VAL A 35 -1.25 6.57 10.87
CA VAL A 35 -2.55 6.02 10.43
C VAL A 35 -3.43 5.65 11.63
N GLY A 36 -2.87 5.03 12.66
CA GLY A 36 -3.62 4.66 13.87
C GLY A 36 -4.19 5.87 14.62
N GLU A 37 -3.44 6.98 14.67
CA GLU A 37 -3.94 8.23 15.27
C GLU A 37 -5.04 8.87 14.41
N HIS A 38 -4.92 8.79 13.10
CA HIS A 38 -5.98 9.28 12.21
C HIS A 38 -7.26 8.46 12.38
N VAL A 39 -7.16 7.14 12.50
CA VAL A 39 -8.31 6.26 12.79
C VAL A 39 -8.94 6.63 14.14
N ARG A 40 -8.12 6.84 15.19
CA ARG A 40 -8.60 7.30 16.50
C ARG A 40 -9.32 8.64 16.41
N THR A 41 -8.68 9.64 15.81
CA THR A 41 -9.25 10.98 15.64
C THR A 41 -10.57 10.93 14.89
N PHE A 42 -10.65 10.11 13.83
CA PHE A 42 -11.89 9.91 13.08
C PHE A 42 -12.99 9.30 13.96
N ARG A 43 -12.71 8.25 14.71
CA ARG A 43 -13.65 7.64 15.67
C ARG A 43 -14.15 8.65 16.70
N GLU A 44 -13.23 9.42 17.27
CA GLU A 44 -13.56 10.44 18.31
C GLU A 44 -14.39 11.59 17.74
N THR A 45 -14.12 12.00 16.50
CA THR A 45 -14.96 13.00 15.79
C THR A 45 -16.40 12.51 15.60
N LEU A 46 -16.60 11.19 15.47
CA LEU A 46 -17.93 10.58 15.43
C LEU A 46 -18.55 10.40 16.84
N GLY A 47 -17.85 10.77 17.90
CA GLY A 47 -18.30 10.60 19.29
C GLY A 47 -18.42 9.14 19.74
N MET A 48 -17.70 8.21 19.06
CA MET A 48 -17.82 6.78 19.32
C MET A 48 -16.77 6.27 20.31
N THR A 49 -17.18 5.34 21.19
CA THR A 49 -16.26 4.48 21.92
C THR A 49 -15.63 3.46 20.99
N VAL A 50 -14.49 2.88 21.38
CA VAL A 50 -13.84 1.79 20.61
C VAL A 50 -14.81 0.61 20.44
N GLN A 51 -15.63 0.30 21.46
CA GLN A 51 -16.60 -0.77 21.37
C GLN A 51 -17.69 -0.51 20.32
N GLN A 52 -18.26 0.70 20.28
CA GLN A 52 -19.25 1.09 19.28
C GLN A 52 -18.65 1.10 17.86
N PHE A 53 -17.39 1.53 17.71
CA PHE A 53 -16.68 1.51 16.43
C PHE A 53 -16.40 0.07 15.97
N ALA A 54 -16.05 -0.83 16.90
CA ALA A 54 -15.89 -2.27 16.67
C ALA A 54 -17.18 -2.92 16.15
N GLU A 55 -18.32 -2.66 16.82
CA GLU A 55 -19.63 -3.16 16.42
C GLU A 55 -20.01 -2.71 15.00
N ARG A 56 -19.73 -1.44 14.66
CA ARG A 56 -20.04 -0.89 13.33
C ARG A 56 -19.16 -1.47 12.23
N THR A 57 -17.87 -1.62 12.47
CA THR A 57 -16.90 -2.10 11.48
C THR A 57 -16.83 -3.61 11.39
N GLY A 58 -17.35 -4.33 12.39
CA GLY A 58 -17.22 -5.79 12.52
C GLY A 58 -15.82 -6.26 12.87
N PHE A 59 -14.93 -5.36 13.34
CA PHE A 59 -13.64 -5.72 13.91
C PHE A 59 -13.73 -5.95 15.41
N SER A 60 -12.74 -6.63 15.99
CA SER A 60 -12.66 -6.71 17.47
C SER A 60 -12.18 -5.38 18.06
N ALA A 61 -12.71 -5.00 19.23
CA ALA A 61 -12.25 -3.82 19.95
C ALA A 61 -10.74 -3.91 20.28
N ALA A 62 -10.22 -5.11 20.53
CA ALA A 62 -8.81 -5.35 20.75
C ALA A 62 -7.95 -4.97 19.54
N LEU A 63 -8.34 -5.39 18.33
CA LEU A 63 -7.63 -5.03 17.09
C LEU A 63 -7.64 -3.51 16.87
N LEU A 64 -8.80 -2.87 17.03
CA LEU A 64 -8.92 -1.41 16.85
C LEU A 64 -8.07 -0.65 17.88
N THR A 65 -8.06 -1.10 19.14
CA THR A 65 -7.20 -0.54 20.18
C THR A 65 -5.71 -0.67 19.82
N GLN A 66 -5.29 -1.81 19.28
CA GLN A 66 -3.91 -2.02 18.84
C GLN A 66 -3.54 -1.09 17.67
N ILE A 67 -4.46 -0.92 16.70
CA ILE A 67 -4.27 0.01 15.57
C ILE A 67 -4.14 1.45 16.08
N GLU A 68 -5.09 1.91 16.91
CA GLU A 68 -5.11 3.27 17.46
C GLU A 68 -3.89 3.59 18.34
N ASN A 69 -3.31 2.58 18.97
CA ASN A 69 -2.09 2.70 19.79
C ASN A 69 -0.80 2.43 19.01
N ARG A 70 -0.87 2.31 17.68
CA ARG A 70 0.27 2.02 16.79
C ARG A 70 0.98 0.70 17.10
N MET A 71 0.34 -0.22 17.85
CA MET A 71 0.89 -1.55 18.13
C MET A 71 0.80 -2.47 16.89
N VAL A 72 -0.18 -2.19 16.02
CA VAL A 72 -0.44 -2.91 14.78
C VAL A 72 -0.72 -1.92 13.67
N SER A 73 -0.04 -2.06 12.55
CA SER A 73 -0.34 -1.29 11.33
C SER A 73 -1.54 -1.93 10.61
N PRO A 74 -2.62 -1.18 10.32
CA PRO A 74 -3.78 -1.72 9.63
C PRO A 74 -3.44 -2.10 8.18
N SER A 75 -4.07 -3.17 7.68
CA SER A 75 -3.98 -3.50 6.26
C SER A 75 -4.78 -2.49 5.43
N LEU A 76 -4.46 -2.39 4.12
CA LEU A 76 -5.24 -1.59 3.19
C LEU A 76 -6.71 -2.00 3.22
N GLY A 77 -7.03 -3.31 3.18
CA GLY A 77 -8.39 -3.82 3.31
C GLY A 77 -9.08 -3.45 4.64
N THR A 78 -8.32 -3.36 5.75
CA THR A 78 -8.85 -2.86 7.03
C THR A 78 -9.28 -1.39 6.90
N LEU A 79 -8.46 -0.55 6.29
CA LEU A 79 -8.78 0.87 6.07
C LEU A 79 -9.93 1.05 5.11
N VAL A 80 -9.99 0.27 4.04
CA VAL A 80 -11.11 0.27 3.08
C VAL A 80 -12.42 -0.09 3.80
N LYS A 81 -12.43 -1.14 4.62
CA LYS A 81 -13.61 -1.54 5.37
C LYS A 81 -14.07 -0.48 6.36
N ILE A 82 -13.16 0.19 7.05
CA ILE A 82 -13.49 1.32 7.93
C ILE A 82 -14.06 2.47 7.09
N ALA A 83 -13.42 2.83 6.00
CA ALA A 83 -13.85 3.90 5.10
C ALA A 83 -15.27 3.65 4.58
N ASN A 84 -15.54 2.45 4.07
CA ASN A 84 -16.87 2.05 3.56
C ASN A 84 -17.95 2.10 4.64
N THR A 85 -17.64 1.60 5.85
CA THR A 85 -18.59 1.59 6.96
C THR A 85 -19.10 2.98 7.32
N PHE A 86 -18.28 4.01 7.14
CA PHE A 86 -18.60 5.38 7.53
C PHE A 86 -18.75 6.35 6.36
N GLY A 87 -18.72 5.87 5.10
CA GLY A 87 -18.90 6.70 3.91
C GLY A 87 -17.76 7.71 3.71
N THR A 88 -16.54 7.37 4.15
CA THR A 88 -15.34 8.18 3.95
C THR A 88 -14.36 7.51 2.99
N THR A 89 -13.18 8.09 2.78
CA THR A 89 -12.14 7.55 1.89
C THR A 89 -10.94 7.07 2.70
N VAL A 90 -10.17 6.13 2.16
CA VAL A 90 -8.92 5.67 2.79
C VAL A 90 -7.94 6.82 3.00
N SER A 91 -7.92 7.81 2.10
CA SER A 91 -7.07 9.00 2.25
C SER A 91 -7.32 9.80 3.51
N SER A 92 -8.52 9.72 4.09
CA SER A 92 -8.82 10.36 5.38
C SER A 92 -7.92 9.84 6.50
N PHE A 93 -7.39 8.63 6.34
CA PHE A 93 -6.51 8.00 7.33
C PHE A 93 -5.02 8.11 6.97
N ILE A 94 -4.69 8.40 5.71
CA ILE A 94 -3.30 8.46 5.23
C ILE A 94 -2.83 9.87 4.87
N GLY A 95 -3.61 10.92 5.21
CA GLY A 95 -3.12 12.30 5.17
C GLY A 95 -3.51 13.13 3.95
N GLY A 96 -4.70 12.99 3.42
CA GLY A 96 -5.22 13.90 2.36
C GLY A 96 -5.91 15.14 2.95
N LYS A 97 -5.36 16.34 2.75
CA LYS A 97 -5.86 17.58 3.39
C LYS A 97 -6.74 18.48 2.53
N GLU A 98 -6.85 18.32 1.22
CA GLU A 98 -7.67 19.19 0.38
C GLU A 98 -8.57 18.37 -0.55
N GLU A 99 -9.87 18.57 -0.44
CA GLU A 99 -10.85 17.95 -1.32
C GLU A 99 -11.16 18.87 -2.49
N ARG A 100 -10.66 18.50 -3.69
CA ARG A 100 -10.91 19.19 -4.96
C ARG A 100 -11.69 18.27 -5.91
N GLU A 101 -12.28 18.84 -6.97
CA GLU A 101 -12.95 18.04 -8.02
C GLU A 101 -11.96 17.14 -8.79
N PHE A 102 -10.69 17.50 -8.83
CA PHE A 102 -9.61 16.70 -9.41
C PHE A 102 -8.35 16.78 -8.55
N SER A 103 -7.44 15.82 -8.72
CA SER A 103 -6.11 15.87 -8.13
C SER A 103 -5.05 15.43 -9.12
N ILE A 104 -3.85 15.97 -8.97
CA ILE A 104 -2.64 15.54 -9.65
C ILE A 104 -1.65 15.16 -8.54
N VAL A 105 -1.30 13.88 -8.46
CA VAL A 105 -0.35 13.38 -7.48
C VAL A 105 0.97 13.13 -8.17
N ARG A 106 1.96 13.98 -7.89
CA ARG A 106 3.32 13.82 -8.41
C ARG A 106 4.03 12.70 -7.67
N LYS A 107 5.02 12.08 -8.31
CA LYS A 107 5.77 10.97 -7.72
C LYS A 107 6.42 11.38 -6.39
N GLU A 108 7.01 12.55 -6.36
CA GLU A 108 7.68 13.16 -5.20
C GLU A 108 6.74 13.56 -4.05
N ASP A 109 5.46 13.77 -4.35
CA ASP A 109 4.43 14.19 -3.37
C ASP A 109 3.67 13.01 -2.77
N ARG A 110 3.99 11.77 -3.16
CA ARG A 110 3.30 10.58 -2.66
C ARG A 110 3.66 10.31 -1.22
N THR A 111 2.65 10.03 -0.44
CA THR A 111 2.83 9.58 0.94
C THR A 111 2.85 8.07 0.99
N THR A 112 3.94 7.51 1.49
CA THR A 112 4.10 6.06 1.66
C THR A 112 3.59 5.63 3.02
N VAL A 113 2.77 4.59 3.03
CA VAL A 113 2.33 3.90 4.25
C VAL A 113 2.92 2.51 4.26
N SER A 114 3.65 2.19 5.31
CA SER A 114 4.25 0.87 5.50
C SER A 114 3.36 0.00 6.37
N ARG A 115 3.12 -1.23 5.95
CA ARG A 115 2.51 -2.25 6.80
C ARG A 115 3.59 -3.09 7.44
N VAL A 116 3.74 -2.96 8.75
CA VAL A 116 4.62 -3.83 9.54
C VAL A 116 3.88 -5.11 9.90
N GLY A 117 4.50 -6.27 9.62
CA GLY A 117 3.94 -7.57 9.99
C GLY A 117 3.89 -7.75 11.51
N LEU A 118 2.93 -8.57 11.97
CA LEU A 118 2.72 -8.89 13.40
C LEU A 118 3.82 -9.79 14.01
N LYS A 119 4.77 -10.30 13.23
CA LYS A 119 5.83 -11.20 13.70
C LYS A 119 7.07 -10.43 14.14
N GLU A 120 7.74 -10.94 15.17
CA GLU A 120 9.03 -10.46 15.67
C GLU A 120 10.04 -10.28 14.54
N GLY A 121 10.57 -9.07 14.42
CA GLY A 121 11.52 -8.70 13.36
C GLY A 121 11.09 -7.51 12.51
N GLY A 122 9.85 -7.03 12.63
CA GLY A 122 9.42 -5.70 12.14
C GLY A 122 9.57 -5.44 10.64
N LYS A 123 9.77 -6.46 9.80
CA LYS A 123 9.85 -6.24 8.34
C LYS A 123 8.47 -5.90 7.79
N SER A 124 8.39 -4.81 7.04
CA SER A 124 7.20 -4.45 6.27
C SER A 124 6.84 -5.59 5.31
N THR A 125 5.56 -5.99 5.29
CA THR A 125 5.08 -7.00 4.34
C THR A 125 4.70 -6.38 3.00
N TYR A 126 4.32 -5.11 3.00
CA TYR A 126 4.13 -4.29 1.81
C TYR A 126 4.06 -2.81 2.19
N THR A 127 4.30 -1.95 1.21
CA THR A 127 4.04 -0.52 1.31
C THR A 127 3.01 -0.12 0.26
N TYR A 128 2.26 0.94 0.51
CA TYR A 128 1.33 1.48 -0.46
C TYR A 128 1.33 3.01 -0.46
N GLU A 129 1.11 3.58 -1.65
CA GLU A 129 1.07 5.02 -1.89
C GLU A 129 -0.27 5.35 -2.59
N SER A 130 -1.02 6.32 -2.07
CA SER A 130 -2.26 6.76 -2.74
C SER A 130 -1.93 7.56 -4.01
N LEU A 131 -2.54 7.17 -5.12
CA LEU A 131 -2.45 7.89 -6.40
C LEU A 131 -3.63 8.83 -6.64
N GLY A 132 -4.62 8.84 -5.74
CA GLY A 132 -5.83 9.66 -5.83
C GLY A 132 -5.98 10.65 -4.66
N ALA A 133 -4.93 10.93 -3.88
CA ALA A 133 -5.00 11.84 -2.76
C ALA A 133 -5.49 13.24 -3.19
N GLY A 134 -6.35 13.88 -2.37
CA GLY A 134 -6.88 15.22 -2.63
C GLY A 134 -8.09 15.30 -3.57
N LYS A 135 -8.56 14.20 -4.20
CA LYS A 135 -9.79 14.18 -5.00
C LYS A 135 -11.01 13.96 -4.11
N ALA A 136 -11.92 14.92 -4.06
CA ALA A 136 -13.18 14.81 -3.34
C ALA A 136 -14.13 13.78 -3.95
N GLY A 137 -14.92 13.11 -3.12
CA GLY A 137 -16.02 12.23 -3.55
C GLY A 137 -15.59 11.12 -4.54
N ARG A 138 -14.33 10.69 -4.51
CA ARG A 138 -13.87 9.63 -5.39
C ARG A 138 -14.47 8.29 -4.97
N LYS A 139 -14.79 7.49 -5.96
CA LYS A 139 -15.33 6.12 -5.78
C LYS A 139 -14.25 5.07 -5.99
N MET A 140 -13.20 5.40 -6.70
CA MET A 140 -12.04 4.56 -6.91
C MET A 140 -10.88 5.04 -6.06
N GLU A 141 -10.21 4.10 -5.41
CA GLU A 141 -9.01 4.32 -4.60
C GLU A 141 -7.82 3.67 -5.30
N PRO A 142 -7.08 4.39 -6.16
CA PRO A 142 -5.89 3.87 -6.81
C PRO A 142 -4.67 3.95 -5.90
N PHE A 143 -3.92 2.85 -5.81
CA PHE A 143 -2.70 2.72 -5.04
C PHE A 143 -1.58 2.11 -5.87
N LEU A 144 -0.37 2.57 -5.63
CA LEU A 144 0.85 1.87 -5.97
C LEU A 144 1.24 1.02 -4.76
N VAL A 145 1.32 -0.29 -4.94
CA VAL A 145 1.62 -1.24 -3.86
C VAL A 145 2.89 -2.00 -4.16
N ARG A 146 3.86 -1.93 -3.21
CA ARG A 146 5.09 -2.73 -3.24
C ARG A 146 4.93 -3.91 -2.31
N LEU A 147 5.01 -5.10 -2.88
CA LEU A 147 4.89 -6.37 -2.18
C LEU A 147 6.29 -6.89 -1.88
N GLN A 148 6.64 -7.01 -0.61
CA GLN A 148 7.92 -7.56 -0.19
C GLN A 148 7.89 -9.08 -0.23
N PRO A 149 9.04 -9.74 -0.46
CA PRO A 149 9.17 -11.17 -0.30
C PRO A 149 8.77 -11.61 1.11
N LEU A 150 7.99 -12.68 1.20
CA LEU A 150 7.56 -13.23 2.47
C LEU A 150 8.25 -14.58 2.72
N SER A 151 8.71 -14.79 3.94
CA SER A 151 9.26 -16.09 4.35
C SER A 151 8.20 -17.20 4.46
N GLU A 152 6.94 -16.80 4.69
CA GLU A 152 5.80 -17.71 4.79
C GLU A 152 4.58 -17.04 4.15
N SER A 153 3.74 -17.82 3.47
CA SER A 153 2.47 -17.33 2.93
C SER A 153 1.57 -16.86 4.06
N PRO A 154 0.98 -15.64 3.96
CA PRO A 154 0.08 -15.14 4.98
C PRO A 154 -1.16 -16.01 5.10
N THR A 155 -1.56 -16.27 6.34
CA THR A 155 -2.80 -17.00 6.66
C THR A 155 -4.02 -16.09 6.71
N ALA A 156 -3.82 -14.79 6.96
CA ALA A 156 -4.90 -13.82 7.04
C ALA A 156 -5.31 -13.35 5.64
N ARG A 157 -6.61 -13.42 5.36
CA ARG A 157 -7.22 -12.95 4.11
C ARG A 157 -8.04 -11.69 4.36
N SER A 158 -8.01 -10.76 3.42
CA SER A 158 -8.89 -9.60 3.40
C SER A 158 -10.27 -9.98 2.89
N VAL A 159 -11.30 -9.36 3.46
CA VAL A 159 -12.69 -9.42 2.98
C VAL A 159 -13.32 -8.05 3.24
N HIS A 160 -13.85 -7.42 2.23
CA HIS A 160 -14.59 -6.16 2.34
C HIS A 160 -15.55 -5.99 1.16
N ASP A 161 -16.46 -5.04 1.26
CA ASP A 161 -17.38 -4.72 0.16
C ASP A 161 -16.63 -4.03 -0.98
N GLY A 162 -17.18 -4.14 -2.19
CA GLY A 162 -16.64 -3.52 -3.38
C GLY A 162 -15.86 -4.46 -4.28
N GLU A 163 -15.02 -3.91 -5.11
CA GLU A 163 -14.30 -4.60 -6.16
C GLU A 163 -12.84 -4.12 -6.21
N GLU A 164 -11.95 -5.00 -6.63
CA GLU A 164 -10.55 -4.66 -6.85
C GLU A 164 -10.10 -5.02 -8.26
N PHE A 165 -9.32 -4.13 -8.86
CA PHE A 165 -8.54 -4.37 -10.07
C PHE A 165 -7.06 -4.23 -9.74
N LEU A 166 -6.28 -5.26 -10.08
CA LEU A 166 -4.82 -5.27 -9.91
C LEU A 166 -4.17 -5.41 -11.28
N TYR A 167 -3.08 -4.68 -11.49
CA TYR A 167 -2.22 -4.78 -12.67
C TYR A 167 -0.76 -4.88 -12.22
N VAL A 168 -0.04 -5.89 -12.69
CA VAL A 168 1.36 -6.11 -12.33
C VAL A 168 2.24 -5.18 -13.16
N LEU A 169 2.92 -4.26 -12.48
CA LEU A 169 3.87 -3.31 -13.08
C LEU A 169 5.28 -3.89 -13.17
N SER A 170 5.68 -4.71 -12.21
CA SER A 170 6.95 -5.44 -12.25
C SER A 170 6.96 -6.59 -11.24
N GLY A 171 7.80 -7.60 -11.50
CA GLY A 171 7.93 -8.78 -10.66
C GLY A 171 6.84 -9.82 -10.89
N LYS A 172 6.69 -10.75 -9.93
CA LYS A 172 5.69 -11.81 -9.95
C LYS A 172 4.83 -11.76 -8.70
N VAL A 173 3.55 -11.96 -8.86
CA VAL A 173 2.55 -11.79 -7.80
C VAL A 173 1.70 -13.04 -7.68
N THR A 174 1.64 -13.62 -6.49
CA THR A 174 0.65 -14.65 -6.17
C THR A 174 -0.65 -13.98 -5.75
N VAL A 175 -1.74 -14.33 -6.41
CA VAL A 175 -3.10 -13.91 -6.06
C VAL A 175 -3.87 -15.13 -5.55
N CYS A 176 -4.41 -15.03 -4.34
CA CYS A 176 -5.27 -16.05 -3.75
C CYS A 176 -6.70 -15.50 -3.65
N LEU A 177 -7.67 -16.15 -4.29
CA LEU A 177 -9.08 -15.78 -4.31
C LEU A 177 -9.94 -16.98 -3.88
N GLY A 178 -10.45 -16.97 -2.66
CA GLY A 178 -11.13 -18.14 -2.10
C GLY A 178 -10.20 -19.36 -2.09
N ASN A 179 -10.53 -20.37 -2.87
CA ASN A 179 -9.73 -21.60 -3.01
C ASN A 179 -8.82 -21.59 -4.26
N LEU A 180 -8.90 -20.56 -5.07
CA LEU A 180 -8.05 -20.38 -6.25
C LEU A 180 -6.73 -19.70 -5.82
N SER A 181 -5.63 -20.13 -6.42
CA SER A 181 -4.35 -19.42 -6.35
C SER A 181 -3.69 -19.44 -7.72
N ASP A 182 -3.20 -18.29 -8.17
CA ASP A 182 -2.50 -18.16 -9.45
C ASP A 182 -1.33 -17.20 -9.32
N ILE A 183 -0.40 -17.26 -10.27
CA ILE A 183 0.76 -16.38 -10.34
C ILE A 183 0.60 -15.48 -11.56
N LEU A 184 0.62 -14.17 -11.32
CA LEU A 184 0.60 -13.14 -12.34
C LEU A 184 2.01 -12.61 -12.56
N GLU A 185 2.35 -12.39 -13.83
CA GLU A 185 3.61 -11.77 -14.26
C GLU A 185 3.39 -10.33 -14.72
N GLU A 186 4.48 -9.62 -14.99
CA GLU A 186 4.44 -8.25 -15.51
C GLU A 186 3.53 -8.14 -16.75
N GLY A 187 2.58 -7.21 -16.72
CA GLY A 187 1.56 -7.00 -17.74
C GLY A 187 0.26 -7.73 -17.51
N ASP A 188 0.22 -8.71 -16.59
CA ASP A 188 -1.01 -9.40 -16.23
C ASP A 188 -1.89 -8.56 -15.31
N SER A 189 -3.18 -8.89 -15.31
CA SER A 189 -4.16 -8.24 -14.44
C SER A 189 -5.18 -9.23 -13.90
N VAL A 190 -5.80 -8.86 -12.78
CA VAL A 190 -6.93 -9.56 -12.20
C VAL A 190 -7.98 -8.56 -11.73
N TYR A 191 -9.24 -8.94 -11.89
CA TYR A 191 -10.41 -8.19 -11.41
C TYR A 191 -11.30 -9.12 -10.60
N TYR A 192 -11.70 -8.72 -9.40
CA TYR A 192 -12.52 -9.56 -8.52
C TYR A 192 -13.40 -8.75 -7.57
N ASN A 193 -14.48 -9.39 -7.10
CA ASN A 193 -15.27 -8.88 -6.00
C ASN A 193 -14.51 -9.06 -4.68
N SER A 194 -14.31 -8.00 -3.92
CA SER A 194 -13.54 -8.02 -2.67
C SER A 194 -14.25 -8.74 -1.51
N THR A 195 -15.49 -9.18 -1.73
CA THR A 195 -16.23 -10.09 -0.83
C THR A 195 -15.69 -11.52 -0.89
N ILE A 196 -14.92 -11.88 -1.93
CA ILE A 196 -14.16 -13.13 -1.97
C ILE A 196 -12.98 -13.00 -1.02
N PRO A 197 -12.77 -13.92 -0.06
CA PRO A 197 -11.57 -13.90 0.78
C PRO A 197 -10.31 -13.92 -0.08
N HIS A 198 -9.53 -12.86 -0.02
CA HIS A 198 -8.40 -12.65 -0.93
C HIS A 198 -7.11 -12.29 -0.21
N HIS A 199 -6.02 -12.56 -0.89
CA HIS A 199 -4.68 -12.24 -0.45
C HIS A 199 -3.74 -12.10 -1.65
N VAL A 200 -2.83 -11.13 -1.59
CA VAL A 200 -1.85 -10.83 -2.65
C VAL A 200 -0.47 -10.66 -2.02
N HIS A 201 0.55 -11.30 -2.60
CA HIS A 201 1.94 -11.21 -2.13
C HIS A 201 2.92 -11.43 -3.27
N SER A 202 4.20 -11.09 -3.05
CA SER A 202 5.26 -11.44 -4.01
C SER A 202 5.37 -12.96 -4.14
N ALA A 203 5.47 -13.45 -5.37
CA ALA A 203 5.53 -14.89 -5.66
C ALA A 203 6.94 -15.48 -5.53
N ASP A 204 7.97 -14.63 -5.48
CA ASP A 204 9.37 -15.05 -5.40
C ASP A 204 10.14 -14.23 -4.34
N GLU A 205 11.47 -14.38 -4.29
CA GLU A 205 12.34 -13.67 -3.33
C GLU A 205 12.58 -12.19 -3.68
N ARG A 206 11.95 -11.68 -4.72
CA ARG A 206 12.07 -10.29 -5.17
C ARG A 206 10.83 -9.50 -4.84
N GLU A 207 11.00 -8.20 -4.71
CA GLU A 207 9.88 -7.26 -4.61
C GLU A 207 9.04 -7.29 -5.89
N ALA A 208 7.72 -7.21 -5.75
CA ALA A 208 6.82 -6.98 -6.86
C ALA A 208 6.09 -5.64 -6.69
N LEU A 209 5.76 -5.00 -7.81
CA LEU A 209 5.06 -3.72 -7.86
C LEU A 209 3.75 -3.89 -8.61
N ILE A 210 2.65 -3.46 -8.00
CA ILE A 210 1.32 -3.48 -8.61
C ILE A 210 0.64 -2.11 -8.56
N LEU A 211 -0.18 -1.85 -9.56
CA LEU A 211 -1.25 -0.86 -9.48
C LEU A 211 -2.50 -1.57 -8.94
N ALA A 212 -2.98 -1.15 -7.80
CA ALA A 212 -4.23 -1.61 -7.21
C ALA A 212 -5.28 -0.49 -7.29
N VAL A 213 -6.46 -0.79 -7.83
CA VAL A 213 -7.60 0.12 -7.83
C VAL A 213 -8.74 -0.54 -7.07
N ILE A 214 -9.14 0.08 -5.97
CA ILE A 214 -10.22 -0.42 -5.13
C ILE A 214 -11.45 0.47 -5.35
N TYR A 215 -12.56 -0.15 -5.71
CA TYR A 215 -13.87 0.46 -5.74
C TYR A 215 -14.62 0.07 -4.47
N ALA A 216 -14.99 1.06 -3.67
CA ALA A 216 -15.58 0.84 -2.35
C ALA A 216 -17.05 0.36 -2.36
N GLY A 217 -17.67 0.28 -3.53
CA GLY A 217 -19.11 0.07 -3.63
C GLY A 217 -19.91 1.39 -3.51
N ALA A 218 -21.19 1.33 -3.72
CA ALA A 218 -22.12 2.45 -3.58
C ALA A 218 -22.78 2.43 -2.20
#